data_8bd86beb712b497a42feda31d494dd8b
#
_entry.id   8bd86beb712b497a42feda31d494dd8b
#
_cell.length_a   1.000
_cell.length_b   1.000
_cell.length_c   1.000
_cell.angle_alpha   90.00
_cell.angle_beta   90.00
_cell.angle_gamma   90.00
#
_symmetry.space_group_name_H-M   'P 1'
#
loop_
_entity.id
_entity.type
_entity.pdbx_description
1 polymer ?
#
loop_
_entity_poly.entity_id
_entity_poly.type
_entity_poly.pdbx_seq_one_letter_code
_entity_poly.pdbx_strand_id
1 'polypeptide(L)'
;MKKHILCCIGIACAVCSSAADKDPVLMTVAGKDVRLSEFKYLYNKNNNQQLEPLTIDRYVDMFVDYKLKVADAEAAGIDTTATFRTEYTQYRDELAKPYLRDNAVADSLMQEAYSHYADQVQVSHIMLPATEAGHRQADSLRTVITAGKLGFEDAARRFSTDRYSSGRGGRMGAVTPGHFPWAFEKAAYDTPAGQISEPVNSGFGWHLIRVESRQPAQGEVHAAHILRVTRGVSDAEAATARTVIDSIYAIATANPDAFADLARKHSQDPGSGRRGGDLGWFGRGMMVQPFDSIAFAMPDSTVCAPFKTDFGWHIIYKQGTRKNRALDELRPVITKAMERDERANAPERVFAEREVARLDGRIDEAAISRVAAALPASGALDSLLRTPAFAGLTAFTLGGEKVPFSAIAPGLAGVD
;
A
#
# COMPACT_ATOMS: atom_id res chain seq x y z
N MET A 1 34.69 9.96 -46.73
CA MET A 1 34.82 8.84 -47.69
C MET A 1 33.61 7.93 -47.45
N LYS A 2 32.59 8.02 -48.33
CA LYS A 2 31.40 7.20 -48.27
C LYS A 2 31.74 5.81 -48.79
N LYS A 3 31.74 4.79 -47.91
CA LYS A 3 31.78 3.38 -48.34
C LYS A 3 30.35 2.92 -48.53
N HIS A 4 29.96 2.71 -49.75
CA HIS A 4 28.70 2.05 -50.11
C HIS A 4 28.81 0.57 -49.69
N ILE A 5 28.03 0.17 -48.67
CA ILE A 5 27.76 -1.24 -48.39
C ILE A 5 26.61 -1.64 -49.33
N LEU A 6 26.93 -2.40 -50.33
CA LEU A 6 25.99 -2.97 -51.28
C LEU A 6 25.21 -4.09 -50.59
N CYS A 7 23.98 -3.78 -50.15
CA CYS A 7 23.08 -4.77 -49.54
C CYS A 7 22.40 -5.56 -50.71
N CYS A 8 22.87 -6.78 -50.97
CA CYS A 8 22.18 -7.68 -51.88
C CYS A 8 20.89 -8.18 -51.23
N ILE A 9 19.78 -7.54 -51.57
CA ILE A 9 18.43 -8.05 -51.26
C ILE A 9 18.13 -9.10 -52.34
N GLY A 10 18.40 -10.36 -52.05
CA GLY A 10 18.03 -11.48 -52.89
C GLY A 10 16.56 -11.85 -52.62
N ILE A 11 15.62 -11.41 -53.44
CA ILE A 11 14.26 -11.94 -53.48
C ILE A 11 14.31 -13.25 -54.24
N ALA A 12 14.48 -14.37 -53.56
CA ALA A 12 14.37 -15.69 -54.14
C ALA A 12 12.90 -16.14 -54.12
N CYS A 13 12.20 -15.98 -55.20
CA CYS A 13 10.93 -16.72 -55.47
C CYS A 13 11.28 -18.15 -55.79
N ALA A 14 11.33 -19.03 -54.82
CA ALA A 14 11.33 -20.48 -55.03
C ALA A 14 9.92 -21.03 -54.75
N VAL A 15 9.18 -21.27 -55.80
CA VAL A 15 7.95 -22.08 -55.75
C VAL A 15 8.40 -23.54 -55.75
N CYS A 16 8.51 -24.13 -54.57
CA CYS A 16 8.55 -25.58 -54.41
C CYS A 16 7.49 -25.98 -53.41
N SER A 17 6.50 -26.74 -53.89
CA SER A 17 5.44 -27.35 -53.09
C SER A 17 6.02 -28.38 -52.12
N SER A 18 6.16 -28.00 -50.87
CA SER A 18 6.22 -28.91 -49.71
C SER A 18 5.56 -28.20 -48.55
N ALA A 19 4.96 -28.95 -47.62
CA ALA A 19 4.15 -28.46 -46.49
C ALA A 19 4.50 -27.04 -46.05
N ALA A 20 3.60 -26.10 -46.25
CA ALA A 20 3.81 -24.68 -45.99
C ALA A 20 4.37 -24.52 -44.58
N ASP A 21 5.60 -24.01 -44.48
CA ASP A 21 6.15 -23.60 -43.19
C ASP A 21 5.17 -22.59 -42.58
N LYS A 22 4.63 -22.92 -41.43
CA LYS A 22 3.61 -22.09 -40.75
C LYS A 22 4.12 -20.70 -40.39
N ASP A 23 5.45 -20.51 -40.42
CA ASP A 23 6.13 -19.25 -40.09
C ASP A 23 7.27 -18.97 -41.09
N PRO A 24 6.96 -18.48 -42.30
CA PRO A 24 7.98 -18.27 -43.33
C PRO A 24 8.99 -17.17 -42.95
N VAL A 25 10.19 -17.33 -43.49
CA VAL A 25 11.23 -16.27 -43.43
C VAL A 25 10.80 -15.13 -44.36
N LEU A 26 10.70 -13.91 -43.80
CA LEU A 26 10.36 -12.69 -44.55
C LEU A 26 11.59 -12.02 -45.16
N MET A 27 12.69 -12.01 -44.40
CA MET A 27 13.94 -11.38 -44.84
C MET A 27 15.11 -11.97 -44.04
N THR A 28 16.32 -11.74 -44.53
CA THR A 28 17.55 -12.06 -43.83
C THR A 28 18.35 -10.78 -43.63
N VAL A 29 18.74 -10.46 -42.38
CA VAL A 29 19.55 -9.27 -42.02
C VAL A 29 20.78 -9.74 -41.31
N ALA A 30 21.97 -9.37 -41.83
CA ALA A 30 23.27 -9.77 -41.27
C ALA A 30 23.41 -11.28 -41.03
N GLY A 31 22.85 -12.11 -41.93
CA GLY A 31 22.88 -13.57 -41.85
C GLY A 31 21.84 -14.19 -40.86
N LYS A 32 21.03 -13.39 -40.21
CA LYS A 32 19.95 -13.86 -39.30
C LYS A 32 18.57 -13.79 -40.01
N ASP A 33 17.83 -14.87 -39.98
CA ASP A 33 16.50 -14.93 -40.55
C ASP A 33 15.48 -14.22 -39.66
N VAL A 34 14.65 -13.38 -40.26
CA VAL A 34 13.51 -12.71 -39.66
C VAL A 34 12.23 -13.36 -40.14
N ARG A 35 11.45 -13.90 -39.19
CA ARG A 35 10.23 -14.65 -39.51
C ARG A 35 8.99 -13.77 -39.55
N LEU A 36 7.96 -14.23 -40.22
CA LEU A 36 6.68 -13.54 -40.32
C LEU A 36 6.03 -13.32 -38.95
N SER A 37 6.15 -14.28 -38.05
CA SER A 37 5.61 -14.17 -36.68
C SER A 37 6.25 -13.01 -35.90
N GLU A 38 7.56 -12.82 -36.02
CA GLU A 38 8.29 -11.72 -35.38
C GLU A 38 7.80 -10.36 -35.89
N PHE A 39 7.70 -10.23 -37.23
CA PHE A 39 7.20 -9.00 -37.83
C PHE A 39 5.77 -8.69 -37.38
N LYS A 40 4.86 -9.68 -37.45
CA LYS A 40 3.47 -9.52 -37.00
C LYS A 40 3.35 -9.14 -35.55
N TYR A 41 4.14 -9.76 -34.70
CA TYR A 41 4.16 -9.43 -33.25
C TYR A 41 4.54 -7.98 -33.02
N LEU A 42 5.65 -7.53 -33.60
CA LEU A 42 6.15 -6.17 -33.43
C LEU A 42 5.24 -5.13 -34.11
N TYR A 43 4.70 -5.43 -35.29
CA TYR A 43 3.74 -4.57 -35.97
C TYR A 43 2.50 -4.34 -35.10
N ASN A 44 1.88 -5.41 -34.61
CA ASN A 44 0.69 -5.31 -33.79
C ASN A 44 0.97 -4.62 -32.44
N LYS A 45 2.08 -4.98 -31.79
CA LYS A 45 2.47 -4.37 -30.52
C LYS A 45 2.64 -2.86 -30.63
N ASN A 46 3.32 -2.39 -31.68
CA ASN A 46 3.62 -0.97 -31.85
C ASN A 46 2.43 -0.16 -32.37
N ASN A 47 1.60 -0.75 -33.25
CA ASN A 47 0.45 -0.05 -33.84
C ASN A 47 -0.79 0.00 -32.92
N ASN A 48 -1.01 -1.02 -32.08
CA ASN A 48 -2.17 -1.04 -31.17
C ASN A 48 -2.14 0.07 -30.08
N GLN A 49 -1.01 0.72 -29.91
CA GLN A 49 -0.82 1.79 -28.90
C GLN A 49 -0.79 3.19 -29.53
N GLN A 50 -0.95 3.33 -30.85
CA GLN A 50 -0.87 4.61 -31.56
C GLN A 50 -2.27 5.12 -31.94
N LEU A 51 -2.49 6.43 -31.80
CA LEU A 51 -3.71 7.12 -32.25
C LEU A 51 -3.86 7.04 -33.78
N GLU A 52 -2.75 7.02 -34.53
CA GLU A 52 -2.71 6.83 -35.98
C GLU A 52 -1.78 5.66 -36.31
N PRO A 53 -2.32 4.45 -36.52
CA PRO A 53 -1.53 3.29 -36.91
C PRO A 53 -0.78 3.49 -38.21
N LEU A 54 0.47 3.06 -38.27
CA LEU A 54 1.26 3.09 -39.49
C LEU A 54 0.74 2.05 -40.47
N THR A 55 0.74 2.38 -41.78
CA THR A 55 0.49 1.39 -42.82
C THR A 55 1.59 0.34 -42.83
N ILE A 56 1.28 -0.85 -43.34
CA ILE A 56 2.25 -1.96 -43.43
C ILE A 56 3.52 -1.51 -44.17
N ASP A 57 3.39 -0.80 -45.31
CA ASP A 57 4.52 -0.38 -46.13
C ASP A 57 5.48 0.54 -45.34
N ARG A 58 4.93 1.56 -44.66
CA ARG A 58 5.74 2.45 -43.82
C ARG A 58 6.38 1.72 -42.62
N TYR A 59 5.67 0.74 -42.09
CA TYR A 59 6.19 -0.04 -40.96
C TYR A 59 7.31 -0.99 -41.41
N VAL A 60 7.25 -1.55 -42.62
CA VAL A 60 8.31 -2.41 -43.17
C VAL A 60 9.63 -1.65 -43.26
N ASP A 61 9.64 -0.43 -43.80
CA ASP A 61 10.86 0.38 -43.89
C ASP A 61 11.46 0.63 -42.50
N MET A 62 10.60 1.04 -41.54
CA MET A 62 11.02 1.27 -40.15
C MET A 62 11.52 -0.02 -39.49
N PHE A 63 10.88 -1.15 -39.77
CA PHE A 63 11.29 -2.45 -39.23
C PHE A 63 12.63 -2.91 -39.79
N VAL A 64 12.88 -2.73 -41.09
CA VAL A 64 14.18 -3.03 -41.70
C VAL A 64 15.27 -2.16 -41.08
N ASP A 65 15.05 -0.86 -40.97
CA ASP A 65 15.98 0.07 -40.33
C ASP A 65 16.29 -0.34 -38.87
N TYR A 66 15.25 -0.74 -38.13
CA TYR A 66 15.42 -1.25 -36.76
C TYR A 66 16.33 -2.49 -36.74
N LYS A 67 16.07 -3.47 -37.60
CA LYS A 67 16.87 -4.70 -37.68
C LYS A 67 18.33 -4.43 -38.08
N LEU A 68 18.55 -3.52 -39.00
CA LEU A 68 19.89 -3.09 -39.38
C LEU A 68 20.63 -2.42 -38.24
N LYS A 69 19.99 -1.52 -37.50
CA LYS A 69 20.57 -0.86 -36.32
C LYS A 69 20.93 -1.85 -35.21
N VAL A 70 20.06 -2.86 -34.98
CA VAL A 70 20.35 -3.93 -34.02
C VAL A 70 21.58 -4.73 -34.45
N ALA A 71 21.65 -5.13 -35.74
CA ALA A 71 22.79 -5.87 -36.27
C ALA A 71 24.12 -5.07 -36.19
N ASP A 72 24.08 -3.76 -36.47
CA ASP A 72 25.21 -2.87 -36.36
C ASP A 72 25.71 -2.72 -34.91
N ALA A 73 24.75 -2.57 -33.96
CA ALA A 73 25.04 -2.50 -32.54
C ALA A 73 25.67 -3.80 -32.00
N GLU A 74 25.15 -4.96 -32.41
CA GLU A 74 25.72 -6.28 -32.08
C GLU A 74 27.14 -6.42 -32.67
N ALA A 75 27.34 -6.03 -33.93
CA ALA A 75 28.64 -6.08 -34.56
C ALA A 75 29.68 -5.13 -33.89
N ALA A 76 29.19 -4.03 -33.34
CA ALA A 76 30.00 -3.10 -32.55
C ALA A 76 30.24 -3.57 -31.08
N GLY A 77 29.61 -4.69 -30.66
CA GLY A 77 29.73 -5.24 -29.31
C GLY A 77 29.03 -4.38 -28.22
N ILE A 78 28.10 -3.52 -28.59
CA ILE A 78 27.37 -2.64 -27.64
C ILE A 78 26.61 -3.47 -26.61
N ASP A 79 26.02 -4.60 -27.02
CA ASP A 79 25.32 -5.56 -26.19
C ASP A 79 26.18 -6.24 -25.12
N THR A 80 27.50 -6.20 -25.29
CA THR A 80 28.50 -6.77 -24.37
C THR A 80 29.05 -5.76 -23.38
N THR A 81 28.73 -4.47 -23.53
CA THR A 81 29.21 -3.42 -22.63
C THR A 81 28.60 -3.55 -21.24
N ALA A 82 29.32 -3.13 -20.20
CA ALA A 82 28.84 -3.14 -18.82
C ALA A 82 27.56 -2.28 -18.65
N THR A 83 27.51 -1.12 -19.29
CA THR A 83 26.34 -0.22 -19.26
C THR A 83 25.11 -0.90 -19.84
N PHE A 84 25.20 -1.47 -21.04
CA PHE A 84 24.10 -2.17 -21.67
C PHE A 84 23.59 -3.34 -20.80
N ARG A 85 24.51 -4.16 -20.29
CA ARG A 85 24.14 -5.30 -19.43
C ARG A 85 23.43 -4.87 -18.16
N THR A 86 23.85 -3.78 -17.55
CA THR A 86 23.20 -3.23 -16.36
C THR A 86 21.78 -2.75 -16.71
N GLU A 87 21.63 -1.93 -17.74
CA GLU A 87 20.33 -1.42 -18.17
C GLU A 87 19.37 -2.55 -18.62
N TYR A 88 19.90 -3.50 -19.40
CA TYR A 88 19.12 -4.67 -19.83
C TYR A 88 18.64 -5.51 -18.65
N THR A 89 19.50 -5.75 -17.67
CA THR A 89 19.15 -6.51 -16.46
C THR A 89 18.09 -5.79 -15.66
N GLN A 90 18.25 -4.49 -15.44
CA GLN A 90 17.23 -3.68 -14.75
C GLN A 90 15.88 -3.72 -15.47
N TYR A 91 15.86 -3.53 -16.79
CA TYR A 91 14.65 -3.57 -17.57
C TYR A 91 13.98 -4.96 -17.58
N ARG A 92 14.78 -6.02 -17.72
CA ARG A 92 14.32 -7.41 -17.62
C ARG A 92 13.67 -7.68 -16.25
N ASP A 93 14.34 -7.24 -15.19
CA ASP A 93 13.87 -7.47 -13.81
C ASP A 93 12.57 -6.71 -13.54
N GLU A 94 12.43 -5.47 -14.04
CA GLU A 94 11.16 -4.74 -13.97
C GLU A 94 10.04 -5.46 -14.72
N LEU A 95 10.31 -5.98 -15.92
CA LEU A 95 9.31 -6.75 -16.68
C LEU A 95 8.95 -8.08 -16.00
N ALA A 96 9.87 -8.68 -15.24
CA ALA A 96 9.63 -9.94 -14.54
C ALA A 96 8.80 -9.77 -13.26
N LYS A 97 8.85 -8.61 -12.58
CA LYS A 97 8.15 -8.38 -11.30
C LYS A 97 6.70 -8.83 -11.26
N PRO A 98 5.84 -8.53 -12.25
CA PRO A 98 4.44 -8.97 -12.22
C PRO A 98 4.26 -10.48 -12.24
N TYR A 99 5.26 -11.24 -12.69
CA TYR A 99 5.25 -12.70 -12.79
C TYR A 99 5.89 -13.38 -11.58
N LEU A 100 6.63 -12.63 -10.74
CA LEU A 100 7.32 -13.12 -9.55
C LEU A 100 6.51 -12.86 -8.28
N ARG A 101 5.19 -12.89 -8.39
CA ARG A 101 4.26 -12.67 -7.28
C ARG A 101 3.02 -13.57 -7.39
N ASP A 102 2.42 -13.88 -6.27
CA ASP A 102 1.15 -14.59 -6.23
C ASP A 102 -0.02 -13.59 -6.26
N ASN A 103 -0.65 -13.45 -7.42
CA ASN A 103 -1.76 -12.52 -7.60
C ASN A 103 -3.00 -12.95 -6.80
N ALA A 104 -3.21 -14.25 -6.55
CA ALA A 104 -4.32 -14.71 -5.74
C ALA A 104 -4.18 -14.25 -4.27
N VAL A 105 -2.95 -14.25 -3.74
CA VAL A 105 -2.66 -13.68 -2.41
C VAL A 105 -2.89 -12.17 -2.41
N ALA A 106 -2.43 -11.45 -3.44
CA ALA A 106 -2.66 -10.00 -3.55
C ALA A 106 -4.16 -9.66 -3.57
N ASP A 107 -4.95 -10.39 -4.36
CA ASP A 107 -6.40 -10.22 -4.46
C ASP A 107 -7.10 -10.58 -3.14
N SER A 108 -6.67 -11.66 -2.47
CA SER A 108 -7.23 -12.06 -1.18
C SER A 108 -7.00 -10.99 -0.10
N LEU A 109 -5.79 -10.45 -0.01
CA LEU A 109 -5.47 -9.37 0.93
C LEU A 109 -6.24 -8.08 0.62
N MET A 110 -6.44 -7.77 -0.65
CA MET A 110 -7.27 -6.64 -1.09
C MET A 110 -8.73 -6.83 -0.68
N GLN A 111 -9.29 -8.03 -0.89
CA GLN A 111 -10.66 -8.35 -0.49
C GLN A 111 -10.83 -8.33 1.02
N GLU A 112 -9.87 -8.87 1.77
CA GLU A 112 -9.86 -8.84 3.22
C GLU A 112 -9.88 -7.39 3.73
N ALA A 113 -8.96 -6.55 3.26
CA ALA A 113 -8.93 -5.13 3.62
C ALA A 113 -10.21 -4.39 3.23
N TYR A 114 -10.79 -4.71 2.07
CA TYR A 114 -12.06 -4.13 1.62
C TYR A 114 -13.22 -4.56 2.52
N SER A 115 -13.24 -5.80 3.02
CA SER A 115 -14.31 -6.29 3.90
C SER A 115 -14.44 -5.47 5.19
N HIS A 116 -13.33 -4.87 5.67
CA HIS A 116 -13.35 -4.01 6.84
C HIS A 116 -14.19 -2.73 6.65
N TYR A 117 -14.39 -2.29 5.40
CA TYR A 117 -15.26 -1.14 5.11
C TYR A 117 -16.76 -1.46 5.22
N ALA A 118 -17.12 -2.75 5.34
CA ALA A 118 -18.52 -3.15 5.50
C ALA A 118 -19.04 -2.93 6.92
N ASP A 119 -18.15 -2.97 7.91
CA ASP A 119 -18.50 -2.89 9.32
C ASP A 119 -17.81 -1.70 10.02
N GLN A 120 -18.45 -1.21 11.05
CA GLN A 120 -17.88 -0.31 12.04
C GLN A 120 -17.62 -1.09 13.32
N VAL A 121 -16.36 -1.18 13.75
CA VAL A 121 -15.93 -1.89 14.95
C VAL A 121 -15.47 -0.89 16.00
N GLN A 122 -16.11 -0.90 17.18
CA GLN A 122 -15.73 -0.10 18.35
C GLN A 122 -14.81 -0.92 19.25
N VAL A 123 -13.69 -0.37 19.66
CA VAL A 123 -12.70 -1.10 20.46
C VAL A 123 -12.23 -0.33 21.68
N SER A 124 -11.78 -1.11 22.66
CA SER A 124 -10.85 -0.69 23.71
C SER A 124 -9.56 -1.52 23.60
N HIS A 125 -8.41 -0.95 23.96
CA HIS A 125 -7.15 -1.68 23.92
C HIS A 125 -6.29 -1.49 25.17
N ILE A 126 -5.37 -2.42 25.38
CA ILE A 126 -4.25 -2.33 26.32
C ILE A 126 -2.97 -2.48 25.50
N MET A 127 -2.11 -1.47 25.50
CA MET A 127 -0.82 -1.52 24.83
C MET A 127 0.29 -1.80 25.82
N LEU A 128 1.18 -2.72 25.49
CA LEU A 128 2.33 -3.12 26.30
C LEU A 128 3.62 -2.98 25.47
N PRO A 129 4.80 -2.90 26.09
CA PRO A 129 6.05 -2.73 25.35
C PRO A 129 6.26 -3.81 24.27
N ALA A 130 6.91 -3.44 23.15
CA ALA A 130 7.24 -4.36 22.03
C ALA A 130 8.45 -5.24 22.38
N THR A 131 8.38 -5.96 23.50
CA THR A 131 9.44 -6.85 24.02
C THR A 131 8.84 -8.21 24.37
N GLU A 132 9.69 -9.23 24.51
CA GLU A 132 9.28 -10.55 25.00
C GLU A 132 8.61 -10.49 26.39
N ALA A 133 9.07 -9.60 27.25
CA ALA A 133 8.43 -9.37 28.55
C ALA A 133 7.02 -8.77 28.38
N GLY A 134 6.86 -7.84 27.42
CA GLY A 134 5.55 -7.27 27.09
C GLY A 134 4.60 -8.30 26.52
N HIS A 135 5.08 -9.23 25.67
CA HIS A 135 4.28 -10.34 25.16
C HIS A 135 3.77 -11.23 26.30
N ARG A 136 4.69 -11.74 27.15
CA ARG A 136 4.30 -12.56 28.32
C ARG A 136 3.34 -11.84 29.26
N GLN A 137 3.50 -10.51 29.42
CA GLN A 137 2.56 -9.71 30.19
C GLN A 137 1.19 -9.64 29.55
N ALA A 138 1.11 -9.52 28.21
CA ALA A 138 -0.15 -9.53 27.47
C ALA A 138 -0.90 -10.87 27.65
N ASP A 139 -0.20 -12.00 27.51
CA ASP A 139 -0.78 -13.34 27.77
C ASP A 139 -1.34 -13.48 29.18
N SER A 140 -0.54 -13.05 30.17
CA SER A 140 -0.95 -13.09 31.56
C SER A 140 -2.18 -12.22 31.83
N LEU A 141 -2.20 -10.99 31.32
CA LEU A 141 -3.33 -10.07 31.47
C LEU A 141 -4.57 -10.63 30.79
N ARG A 142 -4.45 -11.14 29.57
CA ARG A 142 -5.56 -11.77 28.84
C ARG A 142 -6.18 -12.90 29.67
N THR A 143 -5.35 -13.77 30.22
CA THR A 143 -5.80 -14.89 31.06
C THR A 143 -6.58 -14.43 32.28
N VAL A 144 -6.09 -13.43 33.02
CA VAL A 144 -6.75 -12.97 34.25
C VAL A 144 -8.01 -12.17 33.95
N ILE A 145 -8.05 -11.43 32.82
CA ILE A 145 -9.22 -10.66 32.40
C ILE A 145 -10.32 -11.60 31.92
N THR A 146 -9.97 -12.57 31.07
CA THR A 146 -10.93 -13.58 30.56
C THR A 146 -11.50 -14.43 31.68
N ALA A 147 -10.71 -14.71 32.73
CA ALA A 147 -11.20 -15.40 33.93
C ALA A 147 -12.05 -14.50 34.87
N GLY A 148 -12.29 -13.25 34.51
CA GLY A 148 -13.07 -12.31 35.32
C GLY A 148 -12.38 -11.83 36.61
N LYS A 149 -11.10 -12.12 36.80
CA LYS A 149 -10.33 -11.74 38.02
C LYS A 149 -9.87 -10.27 38.01
N LEU A 150 -9.83 -9.64 36.84
CA LEU A 150 -9.48 -8.24 36.64
C LEU A 150 -10.36 -7.66 35.52
N GLY A 151 -10.91 -6.47 35.75
CA GLY A 151 -11.66 -5.76 34.72
C GLY A 151 -10.74 -5.23 33.62
N PHE A 152 -11.19 -5.24 32.35
CA PHE A 152 -10.39 -4.75 31.22
C PHE A 152 -10.01 -3.28 31.39
N GLU A 153 -10.96 -2.42 31.82
CA GLU A 153 -10.73 -0.99 32.06
C GLU A 153 -9.68 -0.74 33.16
N ASP A 154 -9.71 -1.55 34.22
CA ASP A 154 -8.73 -1.43 35.32
C ASP A 154 -7.35 -1.91 34.88
N ALA A 155 -7.30 -2.98 34.08
CA ALA A 155 -6.05 -3.44 33.46
C ALA A 155 -5.48 -2.36 32.52
N ALA A 156 -6.31 -1.72 31.71
CA ALA A 156 -5.89 -0.64 30.82
C ALA A 156 -5.30 0.55 31.62
N ARG A 157 -5.98 0.98 32.69
CA ARG A 157 -5.48 2.07 33.54
C ARG A 157 -4.17 1.77 34.24
N ARG A 158 -3.93 0.51 34.61
CA ARG A 158 -2.76 0.09 35.39
C ARG A 158 -1.56 -0.26 34.54
N PHE A 159 -1.77 -0.87 33.38
CA PHE A 159 -0.71 -1.53 32.62
C PHE A 159 -0.52 -1.00 31.22
N SER A 160 -1.51 -0.29 30.62
CA SER A 160 -1.36 0.23 29.28
C SER A 160 -0.34 1.35 29.22
N THR A 161 0.59 1.23 28.25
CA THR A 161 1.56 2.28 27.92
C THR A 161 0.97 3.36 27.01
N ASP A 162 -0.21 3.13 26.43
CA ASP A 162 -0.90 4.16 25.66
C ASP A 162 -1.54 5.21 26.57
N ARG A 163 -0.89 6.35 26.65
CA ARG A 163 -1.33 7.48 27.50
C ARG A 163 -2.62 8.13 26.99
N TYR A 164 -2.97 7.93 25.71
CA TYR A 164 -4.17 8.53 25.12
C TYR A 164 -5.45 7.85 25.62
N SER A 165 -5.46 6.52 25.69
CA SER A 165 -6.66 5.74 26.03
C SER A 165 -6.65 5.16 27.45
N SER A 166 -5.48 4.94 28.08
CA SER A 166 -5.37 4.27 29.38
C SER A 166 -6.24 4.91 30.48
N GLY A 167 -6.22 6.24 30.61
CA GLY A 167 -7.05 6.98 31.57
C GLY A 167 -8.55 6.80 31.37
N ARG A 168 -8.98 6.46 30.16
CA ARG A 168 -10.37 6.19 29.78
C ARG A 168 -10.70 4.69 29.74
N GLY A 169 -9.91 3.87 30.42
CA GLY A 169 -10.09 2.41 30.43
C GLY A 169 -9.77 1.73 29.11
N GLY A 170 -8.88 2.30 28.31
CA GLY A 170 -8.44 1.77 27.03
C GLY A 170 -9.35 2.13 25.85
N ARG A 171 -10.41 2.93 26.02
CA ARG A 171 -11.37 3.24 24.96
C ARG A 171 -10.75 4.04 23.82
N MET A 172 -10.81 3.50 22.61
CA MET A 172 -10.32 4.13 21.40
C MET A 172 -11.45 4.67 20.50
N GLY A 173 -12.62 4.05 20.53
CA GLY A 173 -13.70 4.35 19.62
C GLY A 173 -13.72 3.42 18.40
N ALA A 174 -14.18 3.94 17.25
CA ALA A 174 -14.25 3.16 16.02
C ALA A 174 -12.85 2.96 15.38
N VAL A 175 -12.59 1.75 14.91
CA VAL A 175 -11.44 1.45 14.05
C VAL A 175 -11.82 1.81 12.62
N THR A 176 -11.09 2.78 12.05
CA THR A 176 -11.24 3.18 10.66
C THR A 176 -10.25 2.39 9.79
N PRO A 177 -10.73 1.68 8.75
CA PRO A 177 -9.87 0.88 7.89
C PRO A 177 -8.73 1.71 7.27
N GLY A 178 -7.52 1.15 7.28
CA GLY A 178 -6.32 1.78 6.73
C GLY A 178 -5.68 2.90 7.58
N HIS A 179 -6.20 3.17 8.81
CA HIS A 179 -5.66 4.18 9.72
C HIS A 179 -4.85 3.60 10.89
N PHE A 180 -4.91 2.29 11.08
CA PHE A 180 -4.18 1.57 12.11
C PHE A 180 -3.17 0.62 11.46
N PRO A 181 -2.10 0.19 12.20
CA PRO A 181 -1.25 -0.90 11.74
C PRO A 181 -2.10 -2.12 11.39
N TRP A 182 -1.76 -2.80 10.28
CA TRP A 182 -2.59 -3.88 9.77
C TRP A 182 -2.85 -4.99 10.80
N ALA A 183 -1.82 -5.40 11.55
CA ALA A 183 -1.98 -6.42 12.58
C ALA A 183 -3.02 -6.02 13.65
N PHE A 184 -3.04 -4.73 14.06
CA PHE A 184 -4.04 -4.21 14.98
C PHE A 184 -5.43 -4.18 14.35
N GLU A 185 -5.54 -3.65 13.13
CA GLU A 185 -6.80 -3.54 12.40
C GLU A 185 -7.41 -4.92 12.18
N LYS A 186 -6.62 -5.85 11.62
CA LYS A 186 -7.07 -7.23 11.39
C LYS A 186 -7.57 -7.89 12.68
N ALA A 187 -6.82 -7.79 13.77
CA ALA A 187 -7.25 -8.36 15.04
C ALA A 187 -8.57 -7.75 15.58
N ALA A 188 -8.78 -6.43 15.38
CA ALA A 188 -10.03 -5.78 15.75
C ALA A 188 -11.20 -6.29 14.91
N TYR A 189 -10.99 -6.55 13.61
CA TYR A 189 -12.04 -7.06 12.72
C TYR A 189 -12.26 -8.57 12.84
N ASP A 190 -11.24 -9.36 13.17
CA ASP A 190 -11.37 -10.82 13.37
C ASP A 190 -11.98 -11.19 14.73
N THR A 191 -11.80 -10.33 15.74
CA THR A 191 -12.31 -10.62 17.09
C THR A 191 -13.82 -10.41 17.15
N PRO A 192 -14.61 -11.37 17.64
CA PRO A 192 -16.04 -11.20 17.84
C PRO A 192 -16.37 -10.11 18.85
N ALA A 193 -17.54 -9.44 18.69
CA ALA A 193 -18.01 -8.45 19.64
C ALA A 193 -18.15 -9.05 21.05
N GLY A 194 -17.71 -8.32 22.05
CA GLY A 194 -17.68 -8.74 23.46
C GLY A 194 -16.44 -9.56 23.84
N GLN A 195 -15.58 -9.93 22.89
CA GLN A 195 -14.37 -10.73 23.14
C GLN A 195 -13.07 -9.90 23.13
N ILE A 196 -12.01 -10.52 23.63
CA ILE A 196 -10.64 -9.96 23.65
C ILE A 196 -9.79 -10.78 22.69
N SER A 197 -9.03 -10.07 21.83
CA SER A 197 -8.10 -10.69 20.89
C SER A 197 -7.01 -11.51 21.59
N GLU A 198 -6.34 -12.38 20.83
CA GLU A 198 -4.99 -12.80 21.21
C GLU A 198 -4.05 -11.59 21.26
N PRO A 199 -2.90 -11.67 21.97
CA PRO A 199 -1.91 -10.61 21.92
C PRO A 199 -1.41 -10.37 20.50
N VAL A 200 -1.44 -9.11 20.05
CA VAL A 200 -1.07 -8.70 18.69
C VAL A 200 0.07 -7.70 18.73
N ASN A 201 1.11 -7.94 17.97
CA ASN A 201 2.21 -6.99 17.81
C ASN A 201 1.96 -6.07 16.61
N SER A 202 1.83 -4.78 16.86
CA SER A 202 1.63 -3.77 15.81
C SER A 202 2.92 -3.09 15.35
N GLY A 203 4.08 -3.48 15.88
CA GLY A 203 5.34 -2.76 15.75
C GLY A 203 5.52 -1.64 16.80
N PHE A 204 4.43 -1.05 17.28
CA PHE A 204 4.48 -0.05 18.38
C PHE A 204 4.42 -0.68 19.77
N GLY A 205 3.94 -1.92 19.86
CA GLY A 205 3.77 -2.66 21.10
C GLY A 205 2.90 -3.88 20.92
N TRP A 206 2.74 -4.65 21.99
CA TRP A 206 1.79 -5.73 22.10
C TRP A 206 0.43 -5.18 22.53
N HIS A 207 -0.61 -5.58 21.87
CA HIS A 207 -1.97 -5.13 22.13
C HIS A 207 -2.89 -6.27 22.54
N LEU A 208 -3.72 -6.03 23.54
CA LEU A 208 -4.96 -6.76 23.77
C LEU A 208 -6.10 -5.85 23.33
N ILE A 209 -6.94 -6.32 22.42
CA ILE A 209 -8.02 -5.55 21.83
C ILE A 209 -9.34 -6.17 22.26
N ARG A 210 -10.18 -5.41 22.97
CA ARG A 210 -11.56 -5.81 23.26
C ARG A 210 -12.48 -5.15 22.26
N VAL A 211 -13.26 -5.94 21.54
CA VAL A 211 -14.29 -5.43 20.63
C VAL A 211 -15.55 -5.14 21.43
N GLU A 212 -15.89 -3.86 21.54
CA GLU A 212 -17.06 -3.41 22.31
C GLU A 212 -18.37 -3.63 21.54
N SER A 213 -18.35 -3.33 20.25
CA SER A 213 -19.50 -3.54 19.36
C SER A 213 -19.07 -3.63 17.91
N ARG A 214 -19.89 -4.30 17.10
CA ARG A 214 -19.79 -4.35 15.65
C ARG A 214 -21.14 -4.03 15.05
N GLN A 215 -21.18 -3.12 14.08
CA GLN A 215 -22.40 -2.70 13.39
C GLN A 215 -22.10 -2.49 11.91
N PRO A 216 -23.07 -2.65 11.00
CA PRO A 216 -22.89 -2.28 9.61
C PRO A 216 -22.39 -0.83 9.49
N ALA A 217 -21.43 -0.60 8.61
CA ALA A 217 -20.89 0.72 8.37
C ALA A 217 -21.96 1.67 7.81
N GLN A 218 -21.99 2.89 8.32
CA GLN A 218 -23.01 3.90 7.96
C GLN A 218 -22.64 4.73 6.73
N GLY A 219 -21.55 4.37 6.04
CA GLY A 219 -21.03 5.13 4.92
C GLY A 219 -20.19 6.34 5.35
N GLU A 220 -20.19 7.37 4.52
CA GLU A 220 -19.45 8.62 4.77
C GLU A 220 -20.38 9.83 4.73
N VAL A 221 -20.03 10.84 5.50
CA VAL A 221 -20.70 12.13 5.56
C VAL A 221 -19.80 13.19 4.97
N HIS A 222 -20.34 14.06 4.10
CA HIS A 222 -19.69 15.30 3.68
C HIS A 222 -20.26 16.43 4.52
N ALA A 223 -19.38 17.13 5.24
CA ALA A 223 -19.81 18.24 6.08
C ALA A 223 -18.80 19.38 6.11
N ALA A 224 -19.32 20.57 6.40
CA ALA A 224 -18.54 21.74 6.79
C ALA A 224 -18.83 22.08 8.24
N HIS A 225 -17.86 22.73 8.92
CA HIS A 225 -18.06 23.21 10.29
C HIS A 225 -17.53 24.61 10.56
N ILE A 226 -18.07 25.23 11.61
CA ILE A 226 -17.52 26.44 12.19
C ILE A 226 -17.17 26.16 13.64
N LEU A 227 -15.92 26.48 14.02
CA LEU A 227 -15.39 26.34 15.38
C LEU A 227 -15.19 27.71 16.02
N ARG A 228 -15.66 27.86 17.26
CA ARG A 228 -15.29 28.93 18.19
C ARG A 228 -14.56 28.31 19.37
N VAL A 229 -13.24 28.57 19.43
CA VAL A 229 -12.34 27.95 20.41
C VAL A 229 -12.67 28.39 21.84
N THR A 230 -12.65 27.45 22.79
CA THR A 230 -12.76 27.73 24.22
C THR A 230 -11.61 27.12 25.03
N ARG A 231 -10.68 26.44 24.38
CA ARG A 231 -9.50 25.86 24.99
C ARG A 231 -8.29 26.78 24.81
N GLY A 232 -7.59 27.12 25.89
CA GLY A 232 -6.38 27.93 25.79
C GLY A 232 -6.64 29.42 25.54
N VAL A 233 -7.87 29.88 25.77
CA VAL A 233 -8.29 31.30 25.68
C VAL A 233 -8.73 31.77 27.07
N SER A 234 -8.88 33.09 27.26
CA SER A 234 -9.39 33.66 28.51
C SER A 234 -10.86 33.30 28.77
N ASP A 235 -11.30 33.34 30.03
CA ASP A 235 -12.68 33.08 30.41
C ASP A 235 -13.68 34.03 29.71
N ALA A 236 -13.29 35.27 29.47
CA ALA A 236 -14.09 36.26 28.77
C ALA A 236 -14.27 35.88 27.29
N GLU A 237 -13.22 35.42 26.63
CA GLU A 237 -13.28 34.91 25.22
C GLU A 237 -14.10 33.63 25.13
N ALA A 238 -13.91 32.70 26.10
CA ALA A 238 -14.70 31.48 26.17
C ALA A 238 -16.21 31.73 26.40
N ALA A 239 -16.56 32.72 27.20
CA ALA A 239 -17.94 33.15 27.44
C ALA A 239 -18.59 33.77 26.19
N THR A 240 -17.84 34.59 25.44
CA THR A 240 -18.33 35.19 24.19
C THR A 240 -18.43 34.19 23.05
N ALA A 241 -17.65 33.11 23.05
CA ALA A 241 -17.66 32.11 21.99
C ALA A 241 -19.07 31.49 21.79
N ARG A 242 -19.81 31.26 22.86
CA ARG A 242 -21.18 30.73 22.79
C ARG A 242 -22.13 31.71 22.12
N THR A 243 -22.14 32.97 22.53
CA THR A 243 -23.00 34.02 21.94
C THR A 243 -22.71 34.22 20.45
N VAL A 244 -21.43 34.19 20.09
CA VAL A 244 -21.01 34.33 18.68
C VAL A 244 -21.46 33.15 17.84
N ILE A 245 -21.29 31.91 18.32
CA ILE A 245 -21.71 30.73 17.55
C ILE A 245 -23.23 30.65 17.43
N ASP A 246 -24.00 31.06 18.46
CA ASP A 246 -25.46 31.13 18.41
C ASP A 246 -25.94 32.14 17.35
N SER A 247 -25.29 33.31 17.24
CA SER A 247 -25.60 34.31 16.21
C SER A 247 -25.29 33.76 14.81
N ILE A 248 -24.14 33.06 14.63
CA ILE A 248 -23.78 32.45 13.34
C ILE A 248 -24.77 31.36 12.99
N TYR A 249 -25.16 30.53 13.96
CA TYR A 249 -26.15 29.48 13.77
C TYR A 249 -27.50 30.02 13.26
N ALA A 250 -27.99 31.11 13.84
CA ALA A 250 -29.24 31.73 13.39
C ALA A 250 -29.18 32.15 11.92
N ILE A 251 -28.05 32.76 11.49
CA ILE A 251 -27.86 33.16 10.08
C ILE A 251 -27.73 31.94 9.17
N ALA A 252 -26.90 30.93 9.58
CA ALA A 252 -26.65 29.73 8.79
C ALA A 252 -27.90 28.87 8.62
N THR A 253 -28.77 28.80 9.63
CA THR A 253 -30.02 28.05 9.56
C THR A 253 -31.04 28.72 8.64
N ALA A 254 -31.09 30.07 8.64
CA ALA A 254 -31.96 30.83 7.76
C ALA A 254 -31.48 30.80 6.30
N ASN A 255 -30.16 30.71 6.07
CA ASN A 255 -29.55 30.64 4.74
C ASN A 255 -28.32 29.71 4.77
N PRO A 256 -28.49 28.39 4.56
CA PRO A 256 -27.39 27.43 4.55
C PRO A 256 -26.31 27.69 3.48
N ASP A 257 -26.65 28.34 2.37
CA ASP A 257 -25.69 28.66 1.31
C ASP A 257 -24.63 29.66 1.77
N ALA A 258 -24.96 30.49 2.77
CA ALA A 258 -24.02 31.43 3.37
C ALA A 258 -22.97 30.73 4.29
N PHE A 259 -23.11 29.43 4.58
CA PHE A 259 -22.28 28.73 5.56
C PHE A 259 -20.77 28.85 5.27
N ALA A 260 -20.40 28.68 4.02
CA ALA A 260 -18.99 28.74 3.62
C ALA A 260 -18.37 30.13 3.86
N ASP A 261 -19.12 31.20 3.60
CA ASP A 261 -18.66 32.60 3.84
C ASP A 261 -18.61 32.91 5.34
N LEU A 262 -19.61 32.43 6.09
CA LEU A 262 -19.61 32.53 7.55
C LEU A 262 -18.41 31.78 8.15
N ALA A 263 -18.06 30.58 7.62
CA ALA A 263 -16.92 29.83 8.07
C ALA A 263 -15.61 30.56 7.77
N ARG A 264 -15.44 31.11 6.57
CA ARG A 264 -14.24 31.89 6.21
C ARG A 264 -14.05 33.11 7.11
N LYS A 265 -15.15 33.73 7.49
CA LYS A 265 -15.13 34.95 8.30
C LYS A 265 -14.98 34.70 9.80
N HIS A 266 -15.58 33.65 10.31
CA HIS A 266 -15.78 33.45 11.74
C HIS A 266 -15.18 32.18 12.33
N SER A 267 -14.84 31.15 11.50
CA SER A 267 -14.27 29.92 12.03
C SER A 267 -12.84 30.13 12.51
N GLN A 268 -12.56 29.60 13.69
CA GLN A 268 -11.22 29.55 14.27
C GLN A 268 -10.52 28.20 14.03
N ASP A 269 -11.11 27.34 13.20
CA ASP A 269 -10.42 26.14 12.76
C ASP A 269 -9.36 26.45 11.71
N PRO A 270 -8.04 26.26 12.00
CA PRO A 270 -6.98 26.57 11.06
C PRO A 270 -6.97 25.64 9.84
N GLY A 271 -7.54 24.43 9.98
CA GLY A 271 -7.53 23.39 8.95
C GLY A 271 -8.58 23.63 7.85
N SER A 272 -9.79 24.01 8.22
CA SER A 272 -10.92 24.11 7.29
C SER A 272 -11.48 25.54 7.13
N GLY A 273 -11.29 26.42 8.10
CA GLY A 273 -11.93 27.75 8.10
C GLY A 273 -11.75 28.52 6.79
N ARG A 274 -10.52 28.58 6.25
CA ARG A 274 -10.22 29.25 4.97
C ARG A 274 -10.86 28.59 3.75
N ARG A 275 -11.20 27.29 3.84
CA ARG A 275 -11.90 26.53 2.80
C ARG A 275 -13.41 26.51 3.00
N GLY A 276 -13.97 27.48 3.73
CA GLY A 276 -15.41 27.55 4.00
C GLY A 276 -15.88 26.53 5.04
N GLY A 277 -14.98 26.07 5.91
CA GLY A 277 -15.26 25.05 6.92
C GLY A 277 -15.30 23.62 6.39
N ASP A 278 -15.03 23.40 5.10
CA ASP A 278 -15.15 22.10 4.44
C ASP A 278 -14.17 21.07 5.02
N LEU A 279 -14.72 19.94 5.49
CA LEU A 279 -14.00 18.79 6.03
C LEU A 279 -13.88 17.66 5.03
N GLY A 280 -14.55 17.76 3.88
CA GLY A 280 -14.66 16.68 2.91
C GLY A 280 -15.52 15.50 3.40
N TRP A 281 -15.39 14.34 2.74
CA TRP A 281 -16.03 13.10 3.15
C TRP A 281 -15.26 12.42 4.27
N PHE A 282 -15.96 12.00 5.31
CA PHE A 282 -15.38 11.24 6.42
C PHE A 282 -16.31 10.14 6.92
N GLY A 283 -15.71 9.03 7.36
CA GLY A 283 -16.41 7.91 8.00
C GLY A 283 -16.51 8.09 9.51
N ARG A 284 -17.27 7.18 10.14
CA ARG A 284 -17.37 7.11 11.61
C ARG A 284 -16.01 6.95 12.26
N GLY A 285 -15.80 7.63 13.38
CA GLY A 285 -14.58 7.56 14.19
C GLY A 285 -13.45 8.45 13.70
N MET A 286 -13.59 9.12 12.56
CA MET A 286 -12.59 10.07 12.09
C MET A 286 -12.65 11.42 12.82
N MET A 287 -13.80 11.74 13.41
CA MET A 287 -14.04 12.98 14.17
C MET A 287 -14.19 12.69 15.66
N VAL A 288 -13.88 13.68 16.49
CA VAL A 288 -14.06 13.55 17.96
C VAL A 288 -15.52 13.49 18.36
N GLN A 289 -15.82 12.81 19.45
CA GLN A 289 -17.13 12.87 20.09
C GLN A 289 -17.32 14.24 20.77
N PRO A 290 -18.53 14.85 20.76
CA PRO A 290 -19.79 14.40 20.14
C PRO A 290 -19.95 14.79 18.66
N PHE A 291 -18.91 15.41 18.01
CA PHE A 291 -18.98 15.85 16.62
C PHE A 291 -19.39 14.70 15.68
N ASP A 292 -18.73 13.55 15.82
CA ASP A 292 -19.01 12.35 15.03
C ASP A 292 -20.49 11.91 15.14
N SER A 293 -21.00 11.83 16.38
CA SER A 293 -22.39 11.40 16.61
C SER A 293 -23.40 12.33 15.97
N ILE A 294 -23.20 13.65 16.07
CA ILE A 294 -24.13 14.65 15.52
C ILE A 294 -24.09 14.62 14.00
N ALA A 295 -22.90 14.63 13.39
CA ALA A 295 -22.75 14.64 11.94
C ALA A 295 -23.45 13.46 11.26
N PHE A 296 -23.38 12.26 11.87
CA PHE A 296 -24.05 11.07 11.33
C PHE A 296 -25.56 11.00 11.63
N ALA A 297 -26.03 11.62 12.72
CA ALA A 297 -27.43 11.57 13.11
C ALA A 297 -28.30 12.63 12.41
N MET A 298 -27.72 13.78 12.03
CA MET A 298 -28.48 14.89 11.44
C MET A 298 -28.87 14.61 9.97
N PRO A 299 -29.98 15.19 9.48
CA PRO A 299 -30.38 15.10 8.08
C PRO A 299 -29.38 15.82 7.15
N ASP A 300 -29.29 15.38 5.88
CA ASP A 300 -28.53 16.07 4.85
C ASP A 300 -29.11 17.47 4.57
N SER A 301 -28.27 18.38 4.11
CA SER A 301 -28.58 19.77 3.80
C SER A 301 -29.13 20.59 4.99
N THR A 302 -28.74 20.21 6.22
CA THR A 302 -29.17 20.91 7.44
C THR A 302 -27.97 21.42 8.24
N VAL A 303 -28.22 22.42 9.11
CA VAL A 303 -27.26 22.96 10.08
C VAL A 303 -27.68 22.52 11.48
N CYS A 304 -26.76 21.89 12.24
CA CYS A 304 -27.05 21.46 13.61
C CYS A 304 -26.99 22.64 14.61
N ALA A 305 -27.72 22.51 15.72
CA ALA A 305 -27.60 23.43 16.85
C ALA A 305 -26.16 23.44 17.41
N PRO A 306 -25.72 24.59 17.99
CA PRO A 306 -24.39 24.66 18.61
C PRO A 306 -24.18 23.62 19.70
N PHE A 307 -23.05 22.90 19.62
CA PHE A 307 -22.64 21.89 20.60
C PHE A 307 -21.17 22.09 20.97
N LYS A 308 -20.76 21.49 22.08
CA LYS A 308 -19.41 21.66 22.66
C LYS A 308 -18.57 20.39 22.52
N THR A 309 -17.29 20.57 22.20
CA THR A 309 -16.23 19.57 22.32
C THR A 309 -15.12 20.11 23.19
N ASP A 310 -14.04 19.35 23.38
CA ASP A 310 -12.84 19.81 24.09
C ASP A 310 -12.13 20.99 23.38
N PHE A 311 -12.40 21.22 22.08
CA PHE A 311 -11.84 22.32 21.30
C PHE A 311 -12.64 23.61 21.45
N GLY A 312 -13.95 23.50 21.64
CA GLY A 312 -14.83 24.67 21.74
C GLY A 312 -16.25 24.39 21.25
N TRP A 313 -16.93 25.46 20.84
CA TRP A 313 -18.29 25.42 20.29
C TRP A 313 -18.25 25.19 18.79
N HIS A 314 -19.08 24.30 18.30
CA HIS A 314 -19.22 23.94 16.90
C HIS A 314 -20.65 24.08 16.41
N ILE A 315 -20.81 24.40 15.13
CA ILE A 315 -21.97 24.07 14.31
C ILE A 315 -21.48 23.29 13.08
N ILE A 316 -22.29 22.35 12.61
CA ILE A 316 -22.03 21.53 11.43
C ILE A 316 -23.10 21.84 10.38
N TYR A 317 -22.69 22.01 9.14
CA TYR A 317 -23.55 21.91 7.97
C TYR A 317 -23.26 20.60 7.26
N LYS A 318 -24.22 19.67 7.30
CA LYS A 318 -24.13 18.40 6.59
C LYS A 318 -24.56 18.60 5.15
N GLN A 319 -23.64 18.41 4.23
CA GLN A 319 -23.88 18.59 2.80
C GLN A 319 -24.45 17.32 2.16
N GLY A 320 -24.09 16.13 2.65
CA GLY A 320 -24.63 14.89 2.14
C GLY A 320 -24.12 13.66 2.85
N THR A 321 -24.75 12.54 2.51
CA THR A 321 -24.36 11.19 2.95
C THR A 321 -24.15 10.31 1.72
N ARG A 322 -23.13 9.48 1.72
CA ARG A 322 -22.94 8.43 0.71
C ARG A 322 -22.77 7.07 1.36
N LYS A 323 -23.21 6.03 0.66
CA LYS A 323 -22.98 4.64 1.08
C LYS A 323 -21.48 4.32 1.01
N ASN A 324 -21.09 3.18 1.60
CA ASN A 324 -19.73 2.67 1.46
C ASN A 324 -19.35 2.60 -0.01
N ARG A 325 -18.12 3.05 -0.31
CA ARG A 325 -17.58 3.05 -1.66
C ARG A 325 -17.36 1.63 -2.16
N ALA A 326 -17.53 1.44 -3.47
CA ALA A 326 -17.19 0.17 -4.13
C ALA A 326 -15.69 -0.12 -4.06
N LEU A 327 -15.31 -1.39 -4.21
CA LEU A 327 -13.90 -1.80 -4.18
C LEU A 327 -13.04 -1.02 -5.18
N ASP A 328 -13.55 -0.79 -6.40
CA ASP A 328 -12.78 -0.10 -7.45
C ASP A 328 -12.44 1.35 -7.06
N GLU A 329 -13.35 2.02 -6.33
CA GLU A 329 -13.11 3.37 -5.80
C GLU A 329 -12.13 3.37 -4.62
N LEU A 330 -12.14 2.31 -3.80
CA LEU A 330 -11.27 2.16 -2.63
C LEU A 330 -9.93 1.52 -2.96
N ARG A 331 -9.81 0.83 -4.09
CA ARG A 331 -8.59 0.12 -4.49
C ARG A 331 -7.32 0.98 -4.38
N PRO A 332 -7.25 2.22 -4.88
CA PRO A 332 -6.04 3.04 -4.72
C PRO A 332 -5.70 3.35 -3.24
N VAL A 333 -6.73 3.55 -2.41
CA VAL A 333 -6.56 3.86 -0.98
C VAL A 333 -6.04 2.63 -0.24
N ILE A 334 -6.64 1.46 -0.50
CA ILE A 334 -6.24 0.19 0.13
C ILE A 334 -4.83 -0.20 -0.33
N THR A 335 -4.53 -0.10 -1.64
CA THR A 335 -3.18 -0.37 -2.17
C THR A 335 -2.13 0.48 -1.45
N LYS A 336 -2.37 1.78 -1.32
CA LYS A 336 -1.44 2.67 -0.62
C LYS A 336 -1.29 2.35 0.88
N ALA A 337 -2.32 1.81 1.52
CA ALA A 337 -2.22 1.33 2.90
C ALA A 337 -1.39 0.03 2.96
N MET A 338 -1.63 -0.92 2.05
CA MET A 338 -0.90 -2.19 1.97
C MET A 338 0.60 -2.00 1.69
N GLU A 339 0.98 -1.00 0.90
CA GLU A 339 2.39 -0.67 0.60
C GLU A 339 3.21 -0.25 1.84
N ARG A 340 2.55 0.03 2.97
CA ARG A 340 3.20 0.56 4.19
C ARG A 340 3.40 -0.49 5.29
N ASP A 341 2.95 -1.71 5.07
CA ASP A 341 2.97 -2.77 6.06
C ASP A 341 3.40 -4.13 5.47
N GLU A 342 3.33 -5.19 6.25
CA GLU A 342 3.75 -6.55 5.87
C GLU A 342 3.05 -7.13 4.64
N ARG A 343 1.92 -6.55 4.22
CA ARG A 343 1.20 -6.97 3.01
C ARG A 343 1.90 -6.57 1.72
N ALA A 344 2.77 -5.54 1.78
CA ALA A 344 3.50 -5.05 0.61
C ALA A 344 4.25 -6.16 -0.12
N ASN A 345 4.92 -7.03 0.64
CA ASN A 345 5.77 -8.09 0.10
C ASN A 345 5.17 -9.49 0.27
N ALA A 346 3.94 -9.62 0.78
CA ALA A 346 3.32 -10.92 1.02
C ALA A 346 3.11 -11.74 -0.26
N PRO A 347 2.65 -11.16 -1.39
CA PRO A 347 2.49 -11.91 -2.63
C PRO A 347 3.81 -12.45 -3.19
N GLU A 348 4.88 -11.68 -3.11
CA GLU A 348 6.22 -12.07 -3.56
C GLU A 348 6.81 -13.15 -2.64
N ARG A 349 6.63 -13.02 -1.33
CA ARG A 349 7.08 -13.99 -0.34
C ARG A 349 6.38 -15.34 -0.53
N VAL A 350 5.06 -15.36 -0.64
CA VAL A 350 4.30 -16.60 -0.84
C VAL A 350 4.66 -17.26 -2.16
N PHE A 351 4.86 -16.46 -3.23
CA PHE A 351 5.37 -16.97 -4.49
C PHE A 351 6.73 -17.65 -4.31
N ALA A 352 7.68 -16.97 -3.65
CA ALA A 352 9.02 -17.50 -3.42
C ALA A 352 8.99 -18.79 -2.57
N GLU A 353 8.21 -18.81 -1.48
CA GLU A 353 8.03 -20.00 -0.62
C GLU A 353 7.49 -21.19 -1.42
N ARG A 354 6.50 -20.97 -2.28
CA ARG A 354 5.94 -21.98 -3.17
C ARG A 354 6.96 -22.50 -4.18
N GLU A 355 7.73 -21.62 -4.80
CA GLU A 355 8.74 -22.02 -5.78
C GLU A 355 9.92 -22.75 -5.12
N VAL A 356 10.34 -22.33 -3.92
CA VAL A 356 11.32 -23.04 -3.12
C VAL A 356 10.84 -24.46 -2.81
N ALA A 357 9.60 -24.63 -2.37
CA ALA A 357 9.03 -25.95 -2.12
C ALA A 357 8.91 -26.79 -3.40
N ARG A 358 8.46 -26.20 -4.52
CA ARG A 358 8.30 -26.87 -5.82
C ARG A 358 9.63 -27.36 -6.40
N LEU A 359 10.71 -26.62 -6.17
CA LEU A 359 12.05 -26.88 -6.71
C LEU A 359 12.98 -27.57 -5.71
N ASP A 360 12.45 -28.11 -4.61
CA ASP A 360 13.24 -28.72 -3.52
C ASP A 360 14.41 -27.82 -3.09
N GLY A 361 14.08 -26.56 -2.81
CA GLY A 361 15.05 -25.56 -2.37
C GLY A 361 15.63 -25.92 -1.00
N ARG A 362 16.95 -25.85 -0.87
CA ARG A 362 17.66 -26.19 0.40
C ARG A 362 18.72 -25.13 0.69
N ILE A 363 18.65 -24.57 1.89
CA ILE A 363 19.66 -23.62 2.39
C ILE A 363 20.89 -24.40 2.86
N ASP A 364 22.07 -23.87 2.55
CA ASP A 364 23.33 -24.40 3.10
C ASP A 364 23.59 -23.74 4.46
N GLU A 365 23.05 -24.36 5.52
CA GLU A 365 23.16 -23.87 6.90
C GLU A 365 24.62 -23.70 7.36
N ALA A 366 25.53 -24.57 6.89
CA ALA A 366 26.94 -24.47 7.23
C ALA A 366 27.59 -23.25 6.57
N ALA A 367 27.22 -22.96 5.34
CA ALA A 367 27.71 -21.78 4.63
C ALA A 367 27.13 -20.48 5.25
N ILE A 368 25.84 -20.46 5.62
CA ILE A 368 25.22 -19.35 6.35
C ILE A 368 25.93 -19.09 7.67
N SER A 369 26.17 -20.14 8.47
CA SER A 369 26.87 -20.03 9.75
C SER A 369 28.31 -19.47 9.60
N ARG A 370 29.02 -19.84 8.53
CA ARG A 370 30.34 -19.29 8.23
C ARG A 370 30.29 -17.80 7.89
N VAL A 371 29.29 -17.37 7.11
CA VAL A 371 29.08 -15.97 6.80
C VAL A 371 28.74 -15.19 8.06
N ALA A 372 27.82 -15.69 8.88
CA ALA A 372 27.41 -15.04 10.13
C ALA A 372 28.59 -14.85 11.11
N ALA A 373 29.47 -15.87 11.20
CA ALA A 373 30.67 -15.79 12.06
C ALA A 373 31.72 -14.81 11.57
N ALA A 374 31.73 -14.50 10.28
CA ALA A 374 32.67 -13.57 9.65
C ALA A 374 32.12 -12.14 9.50
N LEU A 375 30.83 -11.92 9.79
CA LEU A 375 30.18 -10.61 9.62
C LEU A 375 30.73 -9.66 10.70
N PRO A 376 31.40 -8.55 10.30
CA PRO A 376 31.90 -7.56 11.24
C PRO A 376 30.73 -6.80 11.86
N ALA A 377 30.90 -6.33 13.12
CA ALA A 377 29.87 -5.61 13.87
C ALA A 377 29.37 -4.30 13.21
N SER A 378 30.04 -3.83 12.16
CA SER A 378 29.71 -2.60 11.41
C SER A 378 29.91 -2.78 9.90
N GLY A 379 29.85 -4.00 9.38
CA GLY A 379 30.17 -4.28 8.00
C GLY A 379 28.94 -4.56 7.12
N ALA A 380 28.97 -4.05 5.90
CA ALA A 380 27.94 -4.34 4.91
C ALA A 380 28.05 -5.82 4.47
N LEU A 381 26.98 -6.55 4.65
CA LEU A 381 26.87 -7.98 4.29
C LEU A 381 27.21 -8.23 2.81
N ASP A 382 26.71 -7.38 1.91
CA ASP A 382 26.97 -7.51 0.47
C ASP A 382 28.46 -7.42 0.12
N SER A 383 29.20 -6.57 0.83
CA SER A 383 30.65 -6.41 0.65
C SER A 383 31.40 -7.68 1.08
N LEU A 384 31.01 -8.26 2.23
CA LEU A 384 31.57 -9.53 2.72
C LEU A 384 31.32 -10.66 1.71
N LEU A 385 30.10 -10.78 1.20
CA LEU A 385 29.69 -11.84 0.28
C LEU A 385 30.38 -11.76 -1.09
N ARG A 386 30.92 -10.60 -1.48
CA ARG A 386 31.70 -10.40 -2.71
C ARG A 386 33.17 -10.79 -2.55
N THR A 387 33.64 -11.03 -1.34
CA THR A 387 35.05 -11.42 -1.13
C THR A 387 35.34 -12.82 -1.67
N PRO A 388 36.59 -13.11 -2.12
CA PRO A 388 36.96 -14.43 -2.65
C PRO A 388 36.67 -15.59 -1.68
N ALA A 389 36.66 -15.34 -0.36
CA ALA A 389 36.39 -16.34 0.66
C ALA A 389 34.94 -16.82 0.70
N PHE A 390 33.99 -15.98 0.26
CA PHE A 390 32.56 -16.24 0.36
C PHE A 390 31.82 -16.22 -0.97
N ALA A 391 32.30 -15.47 -1.97
CA ALA A 391 31.62 -15.29 -3.26
C ALA A 391 31.26 -16.60 -3.97
N GLY A 392 32.12 -17.61 -3.89
CA GLY A 392 31.92 -18.92 -4.52
C GLY A 392 31.22 -19.96 -3.65
N LEU A 393 30.93 -19.64 -2.37
CA LEU A 393 30.19 -20.57 -1.51
C LEU A 393 28.74 -20.68 -1.96
N THR A 394 28.20 -21.88 -1.92
CA THR A 394 26.77 -22.11 -2.17
C THR A 394 25.97 -21.55 -1.01
N ALA A 395 25.05 -20.64 -1.29
CA ALA A 395 24.12 -20.11 -0.31
C ALA A 395 22.91 -21.05 -0.14
N PHE A 396 22.39 -21.53 -1.25
CA PHE A 396 21.32 -22.52 -1.32
C PHE A 396 21.33 -23.26 -2.65
N THR A 397 20.54 -24.35 -2.71
CA THR A 397 20.27 -25.08 -3.95
C THR A 397 18.80 -24.90 -4.32
N LEU A 398 18.50 -24.81 -5.62
CA LEU A 398 17.15 -24.67 -6.14
C LEU A 398 17.03 -25.46 -7.44
N GLY A 399 16.11 -26.41 -7.52
CA GLY A 399 15.98 -27.27 -8.70
C GLY A 399 17.25 -28.08 -9.05
N GLY A 400 18.09 -28.37 -8.06
CA GLY A 400 19.37 -29.03 -8.23
C GLY A 400 20.53 -28.10 -8.60
N GLU A 401 20.26 -26.83 -8.92
CA GLU A 401 21.29 -25.84 -9.21
C GLU A 401 21.81 -25.19 -7.92
N LYS A 402 23.11 -24.96 -7.84
CA LYS A 402 23.75 -24.27 -6.72
C LYS A 402 23.78 -22.77 -6.97
N VAL A 403 23.21 -22.02 -6.04
CA VAL A 403 23.22 -20.55 -6.07
C VAL A 403 24.31 -20.03 -5.12
N PRO A 404 25.34 -19.36 -5.64
CA PRO A 404 26.42 -18.85 -4.80
C PRO A 404 26.01 -17.54 -4.11
N PHE A 405 26.68 -17.21 -2.99
CA PHE A 405 26.47 -15.93 -2.30
C PHE A 405 26.67 -14.70 -3.18
N SER A 406 27.59 -14.77 -4.14
CA SER A 406 27.80 -13.67 -5.09
C SER A 406 26.56 -13.33 -5.93
N ALA A 407 25.68 -14.31 -6.18
CA ALA A 407 24.45 -14.09 -6.94
C ALA A 407 23.36 -13.38 -6.13
N ILE A 408 23.35 -13.55 -4.80
CA ILE A 408 22.34 -12.93 -3.92
C ILE A 408 22.83 -11.64 -3.27
N ALA A 409 24.14 -11.40 -3.22
CA ALA A 409 24.75 -10.21 -2.62
C ALA A 409 24.15 -8.87 -3.09
N PRO A 410 23.81 -8.67 -4.38
CA PRO A 410 23.18 -7.42 -4.83
C PRO A 410 21.80 -7.16 -4.19
N GLY A 411 21.04 -8.23 -3.90
CA GLY A 411 19.72 -8.13 -3.25
C GLY A 411 19.79 -7.90 -1.74
N LEU A 412 20.98 -8.02 -1.15
CA LEU A 412 21.21 -7.81 0.29
C LEU A 412 21.91 -6.47 0.57
N ALA A 413 22.13 -5.64 -0.44
CA ALA A 413 22.70 -4.31 -0.28
C ALA A 413 21.81 -3.44 0.61
N GLY A 414 22.39 -2.92 1.72
CA GLY A 414 21.64 -2.10 2.69
C GLY A 414 20.82 -2.90 3.72
N VAL A 415 20.97 -4.22 3.77
CA VAL A 415 20.49 -5.05 4.88
C VAL A 415 21.56 -5.02 5.97
N ASP A 416 21.25 -4.43 7.14
CA ASP A 416 22.12 -4.36 8.33
C ASP A 416 21.97 -5.59 9.24
#